data_803f12779c2a1c001e30066cf227ba0d
#
_entry.id   803f12779c2a1c001e30066cf227ba0d
#
_cell.length_a   1.000
_cell.length_b   1.000
_cell.length_c   1.000
_cell.angle_alpha   90.00
_cell.angle_beta   90.00
_cell.angle_gamma   90.00
#
_symmetry.space_group_name_H-M   'P 1'
#
loop_
_entity.id
_entity.type
_entity.pdbx_description
1 polymer ?
#
loop_
_entity_poly.entity_id
_entity_poly.type
_entity_poly.pdbx_seq_one_letter_code
_entity_poly.pdbx_strand_id
1 'polypeptide(L)'
;MRKAVTTGPRQAQEMLVSYLWMNLVRLLYQDWLRRPIVWLVERRLRAPLERVHPTWREIEHQRRLIYSAVVHTVDRVFGQRLLSPHVAGVVARLWSRALKPSPGQRSAARRFREEHGSDPPWFLVISPTQACNLRCAGCYADSGPSDAHLDWDTLDRVMTEAERLWDVPLFVLSGGEPLTYRSAGHDLLDMVERHSDRLFLMFTNGMLIDRATAQRLARLGNLTPALSVEGMRARTDERRGPGTFDRVLRAMAELRQAGVPFGVSVTATRANCEEILSDEFLDFFFAQQGAFYEFIFQYTPIGRGCHLDWLPTAEQAIAFWRRSWEVIEKKHLFLLDFWNHGPLVEGCIAAGRDRGYLYIDWNGQVMPCVFAPYAAANLRQIYAQGGTLNDIWAAPFFAAIRAWQREHGYGKRELTTENNWLRPCPFRDYYAQFREWVARYGPQPADGAAAAALTDENYYAQMVAYGQQQRACTQPLWEQEYVHPL
;
A
#
# COMPACT_ATOMS: atom_id res chain seq x y z
N MET A 1 19.41 21.79 40.52
CA MET A 1 17.98 21.54 40.76
C MET A 1 17.35 21.05 39.45
N ARG A 2 17.05 19.75 39.32
CA ARG A 2 16.34 19.18 38.15
C ARG A 2 14.87 19.54 38.29
N LYS A 3 14.33 20.33 37.35
CA LYS A 3 12.90 20.57 37.30
C LYS A 3 12.20 19.25 36.97
N ALA A 4 11.35 18.77 37.88
CA ALA A 4 10.44 17.66 37.63
C ALA A 4 9.48 18.09 36.53
N VAL A 5 9.53 17.41 35.38
CA VAL A 5 8.54 17.56 34.30
C VAL A 5 7.26 16.91 34.80
N THR A 6 6.29 17.71 35.22
CA THR A 6 4.95 17.23 35.56
C THR A 6 4.27 16.80 34.25
N THR A 7 4.16 15.51 34.04
CA THR A 7 3.35 14.93 32.94
C THR A 7 1.90 15.34 33.11
N GLY A 8 1.33 16.03 32.11
CA GLY A 8 -0.08 16.41 32.14
C GLY A 8 -1.00 15.18 32.12
N PRO A 9 -2.28 15.32 32.56
CA PRO A 9 -3.23 14.21 32.68
C PRO A 9 -3.40 13.38 31.39
N ARG A 10 -3.26 13.99 30.21
CA ARG A 10 -3.27 13.31 28.90
C ARG A 10 -2.06 12.41 28.70
N GLN A 11 -0.85 12.88 29.02
CA GLN A 11 0.37 12.07 28.92
C GLN A 11 0.35 10.87 29.86
N ALA A 12 -0.16 11.05 31.09
CA ALA A 12 -0.32 9.96 32.05
C ALA A 12 -1.32 8.90 31.54
N GLN A 13 -2.41 9.32 30.93
CA GLN A 13 -3.41 8.41 30.32
C GLN A 13 -2.85 7.64 29.11
N GLU A 14 -2.09 8.29 28.24
CA GLU A 14 -1.43 7.65 27.10
C GLU A 14 -0.34 6.66 27.55
N MET A 15 0.42 6.98 28.58
CA MET A 15 1.38 6.05 29.18
C MET A 15 0.70 4.83 29.80
N LEU A 16 -0.43 5.00 30.49
CA LEU A 16 -1.20 3.89 31.05
C LEU A 16 -1.78 2.99 29.96
N VAL A 17 -2.36 3.56 28.91
CA VAL A 17 -2.87 2.81 27.75
C VAL A 17 -1.76 2.05 27.05
N SER A 18 -0.59 2.67 26.82
CA SER A 18 0.57 2.01 26.23
C SER A 18 1.07 0.86 27.12
N TYR A 19 1.12 1.05 28.42
CA TYR A 19 1.50 0.00 29.37
C TYR A 19 0.53 -1.18 29.37
N LEU A 20 -0.77 -0.91 29.33
CA LEU A 20 -1.80 -1.96 29.22
C LEU A 20 -1.69 -2.75 27.92
N TRP A 21 -1.48 -2.07 26.78
CA TRP A 21 -1.27 -2.73 25.49
C TRP A 21 0.01 -3.58 25.47
N MET A 22 1.12 -3.08 26.02
CA MET A 22 2.35 -3.86 26.10
C MET A 22 2.18 -5.14 26.94
N ASN A 23 1.44 -5.06 28.06
CA ASN A 23 1.18 -6.25 28.89
C ASN A 23 0.22 -7.21 28.18
N LEU A 24 -0.83 -6.72 27.54
CA LEU A 24 -1.77 -7.57 26.79
C LEU A 24 -1.05 -8.31 25.64
N VAL A 25 -0.22 -7.58 24.90
CA VAL A 25 0.57 -8.15 23.78
C VAL A 25 1.57 -9.19 24.28
N ARG A 26 2.19 -9.00 25.46
CA ARG A 26 3.08 -10.02 26.06
C ARG A 26 2.40 -11.36 26.29
N LEU A 27 1.08 -11.36 26.53
CA LEU A 27 0.31 -12.60 26.70
C LEU A 27 0.21 -13.40 25.39
N LEU A 28 0.27 -12.74 24.22
CA LEU A 28 0.24 -13.41 22.92
C LEU A 28 1.50 -14.22 22.63
N TYR A 29 2.61 -14.01 23.36
CA TYR A 29 3.79 -14.87 23.28
C TYR A 29 3.62 -16.21 24.02
N GLN A 30 2.53 -16.38 24.77
CA GLN A 30 2.20 -17.62 25.46
C GLN A 30 1.28 -18.48 24.58
N ASP A 31 1.75 -19.63 24.15
CA ASP A 31 1.01 -20.54 23.27
C ASP A 31 -0.35 -20.96 23.83
N TRP A 32 -0.41 -21.23 25.15
CA TRP A 32 -1.62 -21.67 25.82
C TRP A 32 -2.76 -20.65 25.78
N LEU A 33 -2.44 -19.36 25.63
CA LEU A 33 -3.43 -18.30 25.51
C LEU A 33 -3.69 -17.94 24.04
N ARG A 34 -2.63 -17.85 23.21
CA ARG A 34 -2.71 -17.43 21.80
C ARG A 34 -3.51 -18.43 20.97
N ARG A 35 -3.19 -19.74 21.06
CA ARG A 35 -3.85 -20.77 20.23
C ARG A 35 -5.37 -20.85 20.41
N PRO A 36 -5.94 -20.80 21.64
CA PRO A 36 -7.39 -20.71 21.82
C PRO A 36 -8.02 -19.47 21.21
N ILE A 37 -7.33 -18.31 21.27
CA ILE A 37 -7.83 -17.06 20.66
C ILE A 37 -7.87 -17.23 19.13
N VAL A 38 -6.79 -17.72 18.52
CA VAL A 38 -6.74 -18.01 17.09
C VAL A 38 -7.86 -18.93 16.68
N TRP A 39 -8.04 -20.05 17.40
CA TRP A 39 -9.11 -21.01 17.13
C TRP A 39 -10.51 -20.38 17.22
N LEU A 40 -10.75 -19.53 18.22
CA LEU A 40 -12.05 -18.86 18.39
C LEU A 40 -12.34 -17.88 17.25
N VAL A 41 -11.32 -17.12 16.82
CA VAL A 41 -11.46 -16.18 15.70
C VAL A 41 -11.70 -16.96 14.40
N GLU A 42 -10.91 -18.01 14.14
CA GLU A 42 -11.10 -18.88 12.98
C GLU A 42 -12.51 -19.50 12.93
N ARG A 43 -12.99 -20.00 14.06
CA ARG A 43 -14.36 -20.52 14.16
C ARG A 43 -15.41 -19.46 13.76
N ARG A 44 -15.20 -18.20 14.14
CA ARG A 44 -16.09 -17.09 13.75
C ARG A 44 -15.99 -16.76 12.27
N LEU A 45 -14.79 -16.77 11.71
CA LEU A 45 -14.57 -16.49 10.29
C LEU A 45 -15.19 -17.58 9.39
N ARG A 46 -15.29 -18.82 9.89
CA ARG A 46 -15.94 -19.95 9.19
C ARG A 46 -17.46 -20.01 9.38
N ALA A 47 -18.06 -19.05 10.08
CA ALA A 47 -19.51 -19.04 10.25
C ALA A 47 -20.23 -18.92 8.88
N PRO A 48 -21.42 -19.53 8.70
CA PRO A 48 -22.15 -19.49 7.45
C PRO A 48 -22.44 -18.08 6.96
N LEU A 49 -22.44 -17.89 5.63
CA LEU A 49 -22.70 -16.61 4.95
C LEU A 49 -24.19 -16.46 4.54
N GLU A 50 -25.09 -17.23 5.13
CA GLU A 50 -26.52 -17.27 4.75
C GLU A 50 -27.21 -15.90 4.85
N ARG A 51 -26.73 -15.03 5.75
CA ARG A 51 -27.27 -13.68 5.97
C ARG A 51 -26.70 -12.63 5.01
N VAL A 52 -25.69 -12.99 4.23
CA VAL A 52 -25.07 -12.11 3.24
C VAL A 52 -25.85 -12.23 1.93
N HIS A 53 -26.12 -11.10 1.29
CA HIS A 53 -26.76 -11.09 -0.02
C HIS A 53 -25.98 -11.99 -1.01
N PRO A 54 -26.64 -12.82 -1.83
CA PRO A 54 -25.97 -13.80 -2.68
C PRO A 54 -24.78 -13.25 -3.48
N THR A 55 -24.94 -12.12 -4.15
CA THR A 55 -23.89 -11.48 -4.96
C THR A 55 -22.69 -11.00 -4.14
N TRP A 56 -22.81 -10.80 -2.82
CA TRP A 56 -21.72 -10.39 -1.94
C TRP A 56 -21.04 -11.55 -1.21
N ARG A 57 -21.54 -12.77 -1.35
CA ARG A 57 -21.03 -13.94 -0.62
C ARG A 57 -19.58 -14.22 -0.93
N GLU A 58 -19.20 -14.19 -2.21
CA GLU A 58 -17.82 -14.45 -2.62
C GLU A 58 -16.87 -13.36 -2.11
N ILE A 59 -17.24 -12.08 -2.22
CA ILE A 59 -16.43 -10.98 -1.68
C ILE A 59 -16.27 -11.10 -0.17
N GLU A 60 -17.34 -11.42 0.54
CA GLU A 60 -17.28 -11.61 1.99
C GLU A 60 -16.48 -12.85 2.38
N HIS A 61 -16.58 -13.94 1.60
CA HIS A 61 -15.73 -15.11 1.76
C HIS A 61 -14.24 -14.74 1.60
N GLN A 62 -13.90 -14.06 0.54
CA GLN A 62 -12.53 -13.60 0.28
C GLN A 62 -12.02 -12.63 1.36
N ARG A 63 -12.84 -11.70 1.85
CA ARG A 63 -12.50 -10.84 3.00
C ARG A 63 -12.16 -11.68 4.24
N ARG A 64 -12.94 -12.73 4.52
CA ARG A 64 -12.68 -13.64 5.64
C ARG A 64 -11.39 -14.44 5.46
N LEU A 65 -11.06 -14.86 4.23
CA LEU A 65 -9.78 -15.52 3.93
C LEU A 65 -8.60 -14.57 4.24
N ILE A 66 -8.68 -13.30 3.86
CA ILE A 66 -7.66 -12.30 4.23
C ILE A 66 -7.57 -12.13 5.75
N TYR A 67 -8.71 -12.03 6.46
CA TYR A 67 -8.67 -11.96 7.93
C TYR A 67 -8.06 -13.21 8.56
N SER A 68 -8.36 -14.40 8.04
CA SER A 68 -7.73 -15.66 8.45
C SER A 68 -6.22 -15.61 8.24
N ALA A 69 -5.75 -15.18 7.05
CA ALA A 69 -4.33 -15.05 6.75
C ALA A 69 -3.61 -14.06 7.71
N VAL A 70 -4.26 -12.94 8.06
CA VAL A 70 -3.73 -12.01 9.07
C VAL A 70 -3.64 -12.68 10.45
N VAL A 71 -4.67 -13.41 10.88
CA VAL A 71 -4.70 -14.12 12.17
C VAL A 71 -3.59 -15.17 12.24
N HIS A 72 -3.40 -15.97 11.19
CA HIS A 72 -2.32 -16.96 11.10
C HIS A 72 -0.94 -16.31 11.02
N THR A 73 -0.81 -15.16 10.34
CA THR A 73 0.43 -14.39 10.36
C THR A 73 0.77 -13.93 11.78
N VAL A 74 -0.21 -13.42 12.53
CA VAL A 74 -0.03 -13.04 13.93
C VAL A 74 0.37 -14.25 14.77
N ASP A 75 -0.31 -15.39 14.63
CA ASP A 75 0.04 -16.63 15.36
C ASP A 75 1.48 -17.07 15.08
N ARG A 76 1.89 -17.12 13.80
CA ARG A 76 3.24 -17.49 13.37
C ARG A 76 4.29 -16.53 13.95
N VAL A 77 4.05 -15.24 13.83
CA VAL A 77 4.98 -14.19 14.24
C VAL A 77 5.24 -14.21 15.74
N PHE A 78 4.20 -14.34 16.55
CA PHE A 78 4.32 -14.44 18.01
C PHE A 78 4.88 -15.80 18.43
N GLY A 79 4.46 -16.89 17.77
CA GLY A 79 4.95 -18.24 18.05
C GLY A 79 6.43 -18.41 17.77
N GLN A 80 6.93 -17.82 16.69
CA GLN A 80 8.34 -17.82 16.31
C GLN A 80 9.15 -16.66 16.93
N ARG A 81 8.52 -15.80 17.71
CA ARG A 81 9.14 -14.63 18.35
C ARG A 81 9.85 -13.68 17.37
N LEU A 82 9.29 -13.51 16.18
CA LEU A 82 9.85 -12.65 15.13
C LEU A 82 9.65 -11.14 15.40
N LEU A 83 8.79 -10.80 16.35
CA LEU A 83 8.46 -9.42 16.70
C LEU A 83 8.95 -9.09 18.11
N SER A 84 9.58 -7.94 18.31
CA SER A 84 9.94 -7.52 19.65
C SER A 84 8.69 -7.10 20.45
N PRO A 85 8.64 -7.30 21.78
CA PRO A 85 7.50 -6.87 22.59
C PRO A 85 7.20 -5.37 22.51
N HIS A 86 8.25 -4.54 22.35
CA HIS A 86 8.09 -3.10 22.17
C HIS A 86 7.36 -2.78 20.88
N VAL A 87 7.87 -3.27 19.75
CA VAL A 87 7.26 -3.05 18.42
C VAL A 87 5.84 -3.57 18.38
N ALA A 88 5.59 -4.77 18.91
CA ALA A 88 4.24 -5.34 18.99
C ALA A 88 3.27 -4.46 19.79
N GLY A 89 3.74 -3.88 20.91
CA GLY A 89 2.94 -2.95 21.72
C GLY A 89 2.62 -1.64 21.00
N VAL A 90 3.60 -1.05 20.30
CA VAL A 90 3.40 0.16 19.49
C VAL A 90 2.40 -0.10 18.36
N VAL A 91 2.60 -1.15 17.58
CA VAL A 91 1.70 -1.53 16.47
C VAL A 91 0.29 -1.78 16.98
N ALA A 92 0.11 -2.57 18.04
CA ALA A 92 -1.21 -2.86 18.60
C ALA A 92 -1.93 -1.58 19.06
N ARG A 93 -1.21 -0.66 19.73
CA ARG A 93 -1.75 0.63 20.16
C ARG A 93 -2.20 1.48 18.99
N LEU A 94 -1.36 1.63 17.95
CA LEU A 94 -1.66 2.46 16.79
C LEU A 94 -2.80 1.88 15.94
N TRP A 95 -2.83 0.57 15.73
CA TRP A 95 -3.96 -0.09 15.07
C TRP A 95 -5.26 0.04 15.84
N SER A 96 -5.22 -0.10 17.18
CA SER A 96 -6.42 0.10 17.97
C SER A 96 -6.98 1.52 17.86
N ARG A 97 -6.09 2.52 17.74
CA ARG A 97 -6.46 3.92 17.50
C ARG A 97 -7.06 4.12 16.11
N ALA A 98 -6.45 3.52 15.07
CA ALA A 98 -6.96 3.56 13.69
C ALA A 98 -8.36 2.93 13.56
N LEU A 99 -8.62 1.82 14.26
CA LEU A 99 -9.91 1.13 14.24
C LEU A 99 -10.97 1.78 15.15
N LYS A 100 -10.53 2.46 16.22
CA LYS A 100 -11.42 3.16 17.17
C LYS A 100 -10.99 4.63 17.32
N PRO A 101 -11.30 5.46 16.33
CA PRO A 101 -10.89 6.86 16.34
C PRO A 101 -11.43 7.60 17.57
N SER A 102 -10.61 8.50 18.12
CA SER A 102 -10.98 9.36 19.25
C SER A 102 -12.16 10.29 18.88
N PRO A 103 -12.85 10.92 19.86
CA PRO A 103 -13.91 11.89 19.56
C PRO A 103 -13.45 13.04 18.65
N GLY A 104 -12.21 13.53 18.83
CA GLY A 104 -11.63 14.57 17.97
C GLY A 104 -11.39 14.09 16.54
N GLN A 105 -10.94 12.86 16.37
CA GLN A 105 -10.72 12.21 15.08
C GLN A 105 -12.03 11.99 14.33
N ARG A 106 -13.05 11.49 15.02
CA ARG A 106 -14.41 11.40 14.45
C ARG A 106 -14.93 12.76 13.99
N SER A 107 -14.54 13.85 14.65
CA SER A 107 -14.94 15.20 14.27
C SER A 107 -14.25 15.68 12.97
N ALA A 108 -13.00 15.32 12.71
CA ALA A 108 -12.31 15.69 11.46
C ALA A 108 -12.92 14.97 10.25
N ALA A 109 -13.06 13.65 10.31
CA ALA A 109 -13.70 12.87 9.25
C ALA A 109 -15.17 13.27 9.04
N ARG A 110 -15.87 13.61 10.14
CA ARG A 110 -17.26 14.08 10.08
C ARG A 110 -17.35 15.46 9.39
N ARG A 111 -16.50 16.42 9.75
CA ARG A 111 -16.47 17.75 9.08
C ARG A 111 -16.19 17.60 7.60
N PHE A 112 -15.18 16.78 7.25
CA PHE A 112 -14.86 16.50 5.84
C PHE A 112 -16.08 15.95 5.09
N ARG A 113 -16.80 14.99 5.68
CA ARG A 113 -18.00 14.41 5.06
C ARG A 113 -19.15 15.42 4.94
N GLU A 114 -19.36 16.27 5.93
CA GLU A 114 -20.38 17.33 5.91
C GLU A 114 -20.06 18.36 4.80
N GLU A 115 -18.78 18.67 4.58
CA GLU A 115 -18.33 19.65 3.60
C GLU A 115 -18.27 19.08 2.16
N HIS A 116 -17.82 17.83 2.01
CA HIS A 116 -17.50 17.26 0.71
C HIS A 116 -18.41 16.09 0.29
N GLY A 117 -19.31 15.62 1.15
CA GLY A 117 -20.22 14.50 0.86
C GLY A 117 -19.51 13.13 0.70
N SER A 118 -18.28 12.99 1.19
CA SER A 118 -17.41 11.83 1.00
C SER A 118 -16.56 11.61 2.25
N ASP A 119 -16.16 10.37 2.54
CA ASP A 119 -15.15 10.11 3.55
C ASP A 119 -13.77 10.60 3.07
N PRO A 120 -12.91 11.10 3.98
CA PRO A 120 -11.57 11.53 3.59
C PRO A 120 -10.70 10.33 3.17
N PRO A 121 -9.56 10.59 2.47
CA PRO A 121 -8.53 9.58 2.27
C PRO A 121 -8.09 8.94 3.59
N TRP A 122 -7.82 7.62 3.56
CA TRP A 122 -7.41 6.88 4.76
C TRP A 122 -5.89 6.80 4.90
N PHE A 123 -5.16 6.94 3.80
CA PHE A 123 -3.70 7.00 3.81
C PHE A 123 -3.18 7.91 2.69
N LEU A 124 -1.93 8.32 2.82
CA LEU A 124 -1.17 8.99 1.78
C LEU A 124 0.02 8.14 1.35
N VAL A 125 0.30 8.12 0.05
CA VAL A 125 1.56 7.61 -0.48
C VAL A 125 2.45 8.80 -0.81
N ILE A 126 3.64 8.85 -0.23
CA ILE A 126 4.58 9.96 -0.38
C ILE A 126 5.92 9.42 -0.84
N SER A 127 6.45 10.00 -1.90
CA SER A 127 7.82 9.77 -2.38
C SER A 127 8.67 10.99 -2.03
N PRO A 128 9.35 11.00 -0.87
CA PRO A 128 10.03 12.19 -0.38
C PRO A 128 11.27 12.54 -1.19
N THR A 129 11.85 11.59 -1.94
CA THR A 129 13.04 11.79 -2.79
C THR A 129 13.00 10.95 -4.05
N GLN A 130 13.57 11.47 -5.15
CA GLN A 130 13.85 10.71 -6.37
C GLN A 130 15.18 9.96 -6.28
N ALA A 131 16.08 10.38 -5.38
CA ALA A 131 17.38 9.76 -5.22
C ALA A 131 17.24 8.25 -4.93
N CYS A 132 18.04 7.45 -5.61
CA CYS A 132 18.12 6.01 -5.40
C CYS A 132 19.55 5.53 -5.61
N ASN A 133 19.98 4.60 -4.80
CA ASN A 133 21.27 3.93 -4.90
C ASN A 133 21.26 2.72 -5.86
N LEU A 134 20.11 2.45 -6.51
CA LEU A 134 19.95 1.46 -7.59
C LEU A 134 19.41 2.13 -8.85
N ARG A 135 19.54 1.42 -10.00
CA ARG A 135 19.01 1.84 -11.30
C ARG A 135 18.27 0.68 -11.97
N CYS A 136 17.19 0.23 -11.34
CA CYS A 136 16.43 -0.94 -11.78
C CYS A 136 15.83 -0.77 -13.17
N ALA A 137 15.79 -1.83 -13.96
CA ALA A 137 15.07 -1.86 -15.22
C ALA A 137 13.55 -1.71 -14.98
N GLY A 138 12.85 -0.94 -15.82
CA GLY A 138 11.41 -0.71 -15.69
C GLY A 138 10.99 -0.03 -14.37
N CYS A 139 11.83 0.85 -13.81
CA CYS A 139 11.50 1.59 -12.60
C CYS A 139 10.39 2.62 -12.87
N TYR A 140 9.27 2.52 -12.16
CA TYR A 140 8.13 3.41 -12.33
C TYR A 140 8.45 4.89 -12.07
N ALA A 141 9.42 5.16 -11.17
CA ALA A 141 9.82 6.49 -10.75
C ALA A 141 11.03 7.04 -11.53
N ASP A 142 11.57 6.27 -12.46
CA ASP A 142 12.84 6.56 -13.18
C ASP A 142 13.95 7.08 -12.25
N SER A 143 14.05 6.48 -11.07
CA SER A 143 14.95 6.92 -10.01
C SER A 143 16.41 6.51 -10.26
N GLY A 144 17.31 7.27 -9.66
CA GLY A 144 18.76 7.10 -9.72
C GLY A 144 19.44 8.23 -8.94
N PRO A 145 20.68 8.59 -9.25
CA PRO A 145 21.30 9.80 -8.70
C PRO A 145 20.43 11.02 -9.01
N SER A 146 19.99 11.73 -7.97
CA SER A 146 19.13 12.91 -8.09
C SER A 146 19.18 13.73 -6.80
N ASP A 147 19.04 15.05 -6.92
CA ASP A 147 18.89 15.96 -5.79
C ASP A 147 17.43 16.36 -5.54
N ALA A 148 16.49 15.86 -6.37
CA ALA A 148 15.08 16.18 -6.26
C ALA A 148 14.47 15.53 -5.01
N HIS A 149 13.96 16.35 -4.10
CA HIS A 149 13.31 15.92 -2.87
C HIS A 149 12.29 16.95 -2.38
N LEU A 150 11.34 16.52 -1.58
CA LEU A 150 10.54 17.41 -0.75
C LEU A 150 11.45 17.96 0.36
N ASP A 151 11.43 19.28 0.57
CA ASP A 151 12.10 19.84 1.73
C ASP A 151 11.40 19.38 3.02
N TRP A 152 12.15 19.45 4.13
CA TRP A 152 11.70 18.98 5.44
C TRP A 152 10.39 19.61 5.88
N ASP A 153 10.27 20.93 5.75
CA ASP A 153 9.10 21.68 6.22
C ASP A 153 7.86 21.37 5.37
N THR A 154 8.03 21.20 4.07
CA THR A 154 6.94 20.78 3.17
C THR A 154 6.47 19.37 3.52
N LEU A 155 7.39 18.42 3.76
CA LEU A 155 7.04 17.05 4.11
C LEU A 155 6.31 16.98 5.47
N ASP A 156 6.82 17.69 6.49
CA ASP A 156 6.18 17.79 7.81
C ASP A 156 4.78 18.43 7.71
N ARG A 157 4.65 19.51 6.93
CA ARG A 157 3.36 20.18 6.71
C ARG A 157 2.33 19.24 6.08
N VAL A 158 2.70 18.50 5.03
CA VAL A 158 1.82 17.54 4.37
C VAL A 158 1.30 16.50 5.36
N MET A 159 2.19 15.91 6.16
CA MET A 159 1.79 14.89 7.14
C MET A 159 0.90 15.50 8.23
N THR A 160 1.29 16.64 8.79
CA THR A 160 0.50 17.36 9.80
C THR A 160 -0.87 17.77 9.28
N GLU A 161 -0.99 18.25 8.04
CA GLU A 161 -2.29 18.58 7.43
C GLU A 161 -3.15 17.34 7.22
N ALA A 162 -2.58 16.24 6.70
CA ALA A 162 -3.31 14.99 6.52
C ALA A 162 -3.84 14.44 7.85
N GLU A 163 -3.07 14.56 8.92
CA GLU A 163 -3.53 14.22 10.28
C GLU A 163 -4.68 15.12 10.74
N ARG A 164 -4.53 16.42 10.57
CA ARG A 164 -5.50 17.41 11.06
C ARG A 164 -6.81 17.41 10.26
N LEU A 165 -6.72 17.31 8.93
CA LEU A 165 -7.88 17.43 8.03
C LEU A 165 -8.59 16.09 7.82
N TRP A 166 -7.84 15.01 7.70
CA TRP A 166 -8.33 13.69 7.30
C TRP A 166 -8.18 12.60 8.37
N ASP A 167 -7.40 12.90 9.43
CA ASP A 167 -7.02 11.92 10.46
C ASP A 167 -6.39 10.66 9.88
N VAL A 168 -5.51 10.83 8.91
CA VAL A 168 -4.79 9.74 8.25
C VAL A 168 -4.03 8.88 9.27
N PRO A 169 -4.34 7.59 9.41
CA PRO A 169 -3.64 6.72 10.36
C PRO A 169 -2.34 6.12 9.81
N LEU A 170 -2.16 6.13 8.48
CA LEU A 170 -1.07 5.44 7.79
C LEU A 170 -0.45 6.33 6.73
N PHE A 171 0.87 6.43 6.74
CA PHE A 171 1.67 6.97 5.64
C PHE A 171 2.42 5.83 4.96
N VAL A 172 2.39 5.83 3.62
CA VAL A 172 3.16 4.91 2.79
C VAL A 172 4.30 5.69 2.15
N LEU A 173 5.52 5.31 2.49
CA LEU A 173 6.74 5.94 2.00
C LEU A 173 7.29 5.15 0.82
N SER A 174 7.52 5.82 -0.30
CA SER A 174 8.03 5.23 -1.54
C SER A 174 9.01 6.20 -2.21
N GLY A 175 9.19 6.13 -3.53
CA GLY A 175 10.00 7.08 -4.29
C GLY A 175 11.16 6.44 -5.01
N GLY A 176 12.35 7.05 -4.90
CA GLY A 176 13.62 6.43 -5.23
C GLY A 176 13.93 5.36 -4.18
N GLU A 177 14.91 5.63 -3.33
CA GLU A 177 15.10 4.87 -2.10
C GLU A 177 14.80 5.79 -0.90
N PRO A 178 13.75 5.55 -0.13
CA PRO A 178 13.34 6.43 0.96
C PRO A 178 14.45 6.70 1.99
N LEU A 179 15.29 5.71 2.27
CA LEU A 179 16.38 5.85 3.23
C LEU A 179 17.55 6.73 2.73
N THR A 180 17.54 7.14 1.46
CA THR A 180 18.47 8.16 0.94
C THR A 180 18.02 9.59 1.22
N TYR A 181 16.76 9.80 1.64
CA TYR A 181 16.24 11.13 1.91
C TYR A 181 17.07 11.89 2.95
N ARG A 182 17.45 13.12 2.60
CA ARG A 182 18.13 14.07 3.49
C ARG A 182 17.60 15.47 3.20
N SER A 183 17.21 16.21 4.22
CA SER A 183 16.82 17.61 4.12
C SER A 183 17.01 18.33 5.46
N ALA A 184 17.55 19.53 5.44
CA ALA A 184 17.77 20.36 6.63
C ALA A 184 18.54 19.67 7.78
N GLY A 185 19.46 18.74 7.47
CA GLY A 185 20.22 17.97 8.45
C GLY A 185 19.47 16.75 9.03
N HIS A 186 18.27 16.48 8.59
CA HIS A 186 17.43 15.36 9.00
C HIS A 186 17.36 14.25 7.95
N ASP A 187 17.09 13.02 8.40
CA ASP A 187 16.76 11.90 7.55
C ASP A 187 15.27 11.52 7.65
N LEU A 188 14.85 10.53 6.84
CA LEU A 188 13.44 10.11 6.82
C LEU A 188 12.97 9.50 8.15
N LEU A 189 13.87 8.83 8.89
CA LEU A 189 13.49 8.22 10.16
C LEU A 189 13.28 9.28 11.27
N ASP A 190 13.86 10.47 11.15
CA ASP A 190 13.53 11.61 12.02
C ASP A 190 12.08 12.08 11.77
N MET A 191 11.61 12.03 10.51
CA MET A 191 10.22 12.34 10.18
C MET A 191 9.26 11.29 10.75
N VAL A 192 9.60 10.01 10.65
CA VAL A 192 8.83 8.91 11.27
C VAL A 192 8.75 9.05 12.79
N GLU A 193 9.83 9.48 13.43
CA GLU A 193 9.87 9.75 14.88
C GLU A 193 8.97 10.92 15.25
N ARG A 194 9.01 12.01 14.47
CA ARG A 194 8.18 13.19 14.66
C ARG A 194 6.69 12.87 14.62
N HIS A 195 6.28 11.96 13.73
CA HIS A 195 4.90 11.47 13.57
C HIS A 195 4.70 10.08 14.23
N SER A 196 5.25 9.90 15.44
CA SER A 196 5.29 8.61 16.17
C SER A 196 3.91 8.07 16.58
N ASP A 197 2.86 8.83 16.41
CA ASP A 197 1.46 8.43 16.65
C ASP A 197 0.74 7.95 15.38
N ARG A 198 1.47 7.78 14.26
CA ARG A 198 1.01 7.22 12.99
C ARG A 198 1.77 5.96 12.60
N LEU A 199 1.14 5.12 11.80
CA LEU A 199 1.77 3.95 11.19
C LEU A 199 2.48 4.33 9.90
N PHE A 200 3.57 3.64 9.61
CA PHE A 200 4.33 3.80 8.37
C PHE A 200 4.55 2.44 7.70
N LEU A 201 4.32 2.41 6.40
CA LEU A 201 4.78 1.35 5.49
C LEU A 201 5.84 1.97 4.57
N MET A 202 7.00 1.36 4.43
CA MET A 202 8.06 1.87 3.57
C MET A 202 8.46 0.83 2.53
N PHE A 203 8.28 1.16 1.24
CA PHE A 203 8.83 0.38 0.15
C PHE A 203 10.31 0.74 -0.02
N THR A 204 11.20 -0.24 0.13
CA THR A 204 12.64 -0.03 0.11
C THR A 204 13.37 -1.14 -0.64
N ASN A 205 14.49 -0.81 -1.27
CA ASN A 205 15.37 -1.82 -1.85
C ASN A 205 16.22 -2.56 -0.78
N GLY A 206 16.19 -2.13 0.46
CA GLY A 206 16.86 -2.75 1.60
C GLY A 206 18.38 -2.52 1.69
N MET A 207 19.00 -1.88 0.68
CA MET A 207 20.47 -1.73 0.61
C MET A 207 21.07 -0.92 1.76
N LEU A 208 20.27 -0.05 2.38
CA LEU A 208 20.67 0.84 3.48
C LEU A 208 20.18 0.35 4.85
N ILE A 209 19.60 -0.86 4.92
CA ILE A 209 19.19 -1.48 6.18
C ILE A 209 20.36 -2.31 6.71
N ASP A 210 21.20 -1.69 7.50
CA ASP A 210 22.20 -2.32 8.32
C ASP A 210 21.70 -2.53 9.77
N ARG A 211 22.56 -3.04 10.64
CA ARG A 211 22.24 -3.27 12.05
C ARG A 211 21.79 -1.99 12.77
N ALA A 212 22.44 -0.86 12.51
CA ALA A 212 22.12 0.41 13.16
C ALA A 212 20.74 0.92 12.73
N THR A 213 20.44 0.85 11.45
CA THR A 213 19.13 1.18 10.87
C THR A 213 18.04 0.26 11.40
N ALA A 214 18.26 -1.06 11.42
CA ALA A 214 17.30 -2.04 11.96
C ALA A 214 17.01 -1.78 13.46
N GLN A 215 18.02 -1.47 14.27
CA GLN A 215 17.85 -1.10 15.67
C GLN A 215 17.08 0.22 15.84
N ARG A 216 17.28 1.19 14.93
CA ARG A 216 16.53 2.45 14.96
C ARG A 216 15.05 2.20 14.63
N LEU A 217 14.77 1.38 13.62
CA LEU A 217 13.41 0.95 13.27
C LEU A 217 12.73 0.22 14.45
N ALA A 218 13.46 -0.63 15.15
CA ALA A 218 12.96 -1.31 16.35
C ALA A 218 12.62 -0.34 17.49
N ARG A 219 13.39 0.73 17.69
CA ARG A 219 13.08 1.77 18.68
C ARG A 219 11.84 2.58 18.31
N LEU A 220 11.69 2.94 17.04
CA LEU A 220 10.51 3.64 16.53
C LEU A 220 9.25 2.78 16.67
N GLY A 221 9.28 1.54 16.21
CA GLY A 221 8.23 0.55 16.35
C GLY A 221 6.97 0.79 15.51
N ASN A 222 6.86 1.92 14.84
CA ASN A 222 5.69 2.34 14.06
C ASN A 222 5.89 2.23 12.54
N LEU A 223 7.02 1.72 12.07
CA LEU A 223 7.33 1.52 10.66
C LEU A 223 7.60 0.06 10.34
N THR A 224 7.00 -0.42 9.24
CA THR A 224 7.27 -1.73 8.64
C THR A 224 7.86 -1.55 7.24
N PRO A 225 9.08 -2.06 6.94
CA PRO A 225 9.62 -2.06 5.59
C PRO A 225 9.06 -3.22 4.76
N ALA A 226 8.74 -2.95 3.49
CA ALA A 226 8.48 -3.92 2.45
C ALA A 226 9.70 -3.97 1.52
N LEU A 227 10.48 -5.05 1.62
CA LEU A 227 11.71 -5.21 0.86
C LEU A 227 11.42 -5.65 -0.56
N SER A 228 12.01 -4.95 -1.51
CA SER A 228 11.76 -5.18 -2.92
C SER A 228 12.55 -6.36 -3.47
N VAL A 229 11.85 -7.36 -3.96
CA VAL A 229 12.38 -8.53 -4.69
C VAL A 229 11.55 -8.75 -5.95
N GLU A 230 12.06 -9.56 -6.90
CA GLU A 230 11.36 -9.83 -8.17
C GLU A 230 11.15 -11.31 -8.44
N GLY A 231 11.49 -12.15 -7.49
CA GLY A 231 11.58 -13.59 -7.54
C GLY A 231 12.79 -14.04 -6.73
N MET A 232 13.32 -15.21 -7.01
CA MET A 232 14.58 -15.68 -6.44
C MET A 232 15.75 -14.88 -7.01
N ARG A 233 16.98 -15.27 -6.68
CA ARG A 233 18.23 -14.57 -7.04
C ARG A 233 18.28 -14.11 -8.50
N ALA A 234 18.04 -15.01 -9.43
CA ALA A 234 18.20 -14.72 -10.84
C ALA A 234 17.32 -13.53 -11.28
N ARG A 235 16.02 -13.56 -10.94
CA ARG A 235 15.07 -12.50 -11.31
C ARG A 235 15.32 -11.20 -10.57
N THR A 236 15.68 -11.29 -9.28
CA THR A 236 15.95 -10.09 -8.48
C THR A 236 17.21 -9.38 -8.97
N ASP A 237 18.30 -10.11 -9.21
CA ASP A 237 19.56 -9.53 -9.67
C ASP A 237 19.47 -9.06 -11.14
N GLU A 238 18.72 -9.75 -12.01
CA GLU A 238 18.46 -9.34 -13.39
C GLU A 238 17.82 -7.93 -13.46
N ARG A 239 16.78 -7.69 -12.68
CA ARG A 239 16.05 -6.43 -12.74
C ARG A 239 16.70 -5.31 -11.92
N ARG A 240 17.29 -5.64 -10.76
CA ARG A 240 17.76 -4.66 -9.77
C ARG A 240 19.26 -4.48 -9.74
N GLY A 241 20.00 -5.34 -10.42
CA GLY A 241 21.44 -5.34 -10.49
C GLY A 241 22.09 -6.47 -9.67
N PRO A 242 23.27 -6.94 -10.11
CA PRO A 242 23.97 -8.08 -9.49
C PRO A 242 24.23 -7.89 -8.00
N GLY A 243 24.03 -8.96 -7.22
CA GLY A 243 24.26 -8.99 -5.77
C GLY A 243 23.17 -8.28 -4.93
N THR A 244 22.10 -7.77 -5.56
CA THR A 244 20.97 -7.17 -4.83
C THR A 244 20.28 -8.18 -3.96
N PHE A 245 20.05 -9.40 -4.44
CA PHE A 245 19.38 -10.45 -3.69
C PHE A 245 20.07 -10.73 -2.34
N ASP A 246 21.41 -10.90 -2.34
CA ASP A 246 22.16 -11.16 -1.11
C ASP A 246 22.09 -10.00 -0.11
N ARG A 247 22.06 -8.76 -0.60
CA ARG A 247 21.93 -7.59 0.27
C ARG A 247 20.55 -7.51 0.89
N VAL A 248 19.49 -7.81 0.14
CA VAL A 248 18.12 -7.90 0.67
C VAL A 248 18.04 -8.96 1.75
N LEU A 249 18.62 -10.14 1.57
CA LEU A 249 18.65 -11.18 2.59
C LEU A 249 19.39 -10.74 3.87
N ARG A 250 20.49 -10.00 3.74
CA ARG A 250 21.17 -9.41 4.91
C ARG A 250 20.26 -8.42 5.64
N ALA A 251 19.57 -7.53 4.92
CA ALA A 251 18.60 -6.60 5.52
C ALA A 251 17.49 -7.34 6.27
N MET A 252 16.93 -8.42 5.68
CA MET A 252 15.95 -9.27 6.36
C MET A 252 16.48 -9.89 7.65
N ALA A 253 17.74 -10.36 7.63
CA ALA A 253 18.38 -10.91 8.82
C ALA A 253 18.53 -9.87 9.94
N GLU A 254 18.96 -8.65 9.62
CA GLU A 254 19.11 -7.55 10.61
C GLU A 254 17.73 -7.13 11.17
N LEU A 255 16.71 -7.01 10.34
CA LEU A 255 15.34 -6.70 10.78
C LEU A 255 14.78 -7.79 11.71
N ARG A 256 14.97 -9.07 11.36
CA ARG A 256 14.57 -10.21 12.19
C ARG A 256 15.27 -10.21 13.54
N GLN A 257 16.60 -9.97 13.57
CA GLN A 257 17.36 -9.87 14.83
C GLN A 257 16.88 -8.71 15.69
N ALA A 258 16.51 -7.59 15.09
CA ALA A 258 15.97 -6.43 15.79
C ALA A 258 14.49 -6.60 16.22
N GLY A 259 13.80 -7.63 15.76
CA GLY A 259 12.37 -7.86 16.02
C GLY A 259 11.46 -6.83 15.36
N VAL A 260 11.82 -6.38 14.15
CA VAL A 260 11.05 -5.46 13.33
C VAL A 260 10.23 -6.26 12.29
N PRO A 261 8.90 -6.04 12.19
CA PRO A 261 8.11 -6.69 11.15
C PRO A 261 8.50 -6.17 9.77
N PHE A 262 8.62 -7.08 8.82
CA PHE A 262 8.87 -6.72 7.42
C PHE A 262 8.07 -7.61 6.48
N GLY A 263 7.84 -7.12 5.28
CA GLY A 263 7.28 -7.90 4.18
C GLY A 263 8.17 -7.87 2.97
N VAL A 264 7.69 -8.49 1.89
CA VAL A 264 8.27 -8.36 0.56
C VAL A 264 7.34 -7.56 -0.35
N SER A 265 7.94 -6.88 -1.32
CA SER A 265 7.23 -6.18 -2.38
C SER A 265 7.76 -6.67 -3.72
N VAL A 266 6.85 -7.12 -4.57
CA VAL A 266 7.18 -7.66 -5.89
C VAL A 266 6.45 -6.91 -7.00
N THR A 267 7.07 -6.81 -8.16
CA THR A 267 6.40 -6.35 -9.37
C THR A 267 6.17 -7.54 -10.28
N ALA A 268 4.92 -7.98 -10.39
CA ALA A 268 4.52 -9.05 -11.29
C ALA A 268 4.66 -8.60 -12.76
N THR A 269 5.49 -9.29 -13.50
CA THR A 269 5.71 -9.12 -14.94
C THR A 269 5.36 -10.42 -15.66
N ARG A 270 5.29 -10.37 -16.98
CA ARG A 270 5.13 -11.57 -17.80
C ARG A 270 6.19 -12.65 -17.51
N ALA A 271 7.38 -12.24 -17.10
CA ALA A 271 8.51 -13.13 -16.89
C ALA A 271 8.56 -13.81 -15.51
N ASN A 272 7.95 -13.22 -14.49
CA ASN A 272 8.10 -13.68 -13.10
C ASN A 272 6.78 -14.01 -12.37
N CYS A 273 5.62 -13.76 -12.99
CA CYS A 273 4.32 -13.91 -12.30
C CYS A 273 4.05 -15.35 -11.79
N GLU A 274 4.61 -16.37 -12.42
CA GLU A 274 4.50 -17.75 -11.94
C GLU A 274 5.45 -18.01 -10.75
N GLU A 275 6.67 -17.46 -10.80
CA GLU A 275 7.70 -17.67 -9.78
C GLU A 275 7.32 -17.05 -8.44
N ILE A 276 6.80 -15.82 -8.43
CA ILE A 276 6.48 -15.06 -7.20
C ILE A 276 5.31 -15.63 -6.38
N LEU A 277 4.53 -16.56 -6.92
CA LEU A 277 3.53 -17.36 -6.20
C LEU A 277 3.86 -18.86 -6.16
N SER A 278 5.08 -19.25 -6.55
CA SER A 278 5.53 -20.63 -6.41
C SER A 278 5.69 -21.02 -4.95
N ASP A 279 5.57 -22.32 -4.65
CA ASP A 279 5.81 -22.82 -3.30
C ASP A 279 7.25 -22.54 -2.83
N GLU A 280 8.23 -22.63 -3.73
CA GLU A 280 9.64 -22.31 -3.44
C GLU A 280 9.81 -20.86 -2.97
N PHE A 281 9.25 -19.89 -3.69
CA PHE A 281 9.32 -18.47 -3.34
C PHE A 281 8.63 -18.18 -2.00
N LEU A 282 7.40 -18.67 -1.85
CA LEU A 282 6.59 -18.44 -0.65
C LEU A 282 7.23 -19.07 0.59
N ASP A 283 7.67 -20.33 0.50
CA ASP A 283 8.31 -21.01 1.62
C ASP A 283 9.65 -20.36 1.98
N PHE A 284 10.40 -19.90 0.98
CA PHE A 284 11.65 -19.17 1.21
C PHE A 284 11.41 -17.85 1.96
N PHE A 285 10.55 -16.97 1.46
CA PHE A 285 10.39 -15.66 2.07
C PHE A 285 9.56 -15.69 3.35
N PHE A 286 8.49 -16.48 3.42
CA PHE A 286 7.64 -16.51 4.61
C PHE A 286 8.12 -17.43 5.71
N ALA A 287 8.53 -18.68 5.38
CA ALA A 287 8.94 -19.65 6.40
C ALA A 287 10.41 -19.47 6.78
N GLN A 288 11.34 -19.31 5.83
CA GLN A 288 12.77 -19.26 6.11
C GLN A 288 13.23 -17.83 6.47
N GLN A 289 12.82 -16.79 5.71
CA GLN A 289 13.20 -15.41 5.99
C GLN A 289 12.31 -14.73 7.03
N GLY A 290 11.07 -15.18 7.21
CA GLY A 290 10.16 -14.66 8.23
C GLY A 290 9.39 -13.42 7.79
N ALA A 291 9.14 -13.23 6.49
CA ALA A 291 8.30 -12.16 5.98
C ALA A 291 6.87 -12.27 6.55
N PHE A 292 6.25 -11.14 6.85
CA PHE A 292 4.90 -11.08 7.44
C PHE A 292 3.82 -10.98 6.38
N TYR A 293 4.11 -10.30 5.28
CA TYR A 293 3.18 -10.01 4.20
C TYR A 293 3.92 -9.89 2.87
N GLU A 294 3.16 -9.98 1.79
CA GLU A 294 3.64 -9.69 0.44
C GLU A 294 2.72 -8.68 -0.24
N PHE A 295 3.31 -7.60 -0.77
CA PHE A 295 2.65 -6.66 -1.66
C PHE A 295 2.99 -6.98 -3.12
N ILE A 296 1.98 -7.24 -3.92
CA ILE A 296 2.11 -7.58 -5.32
C ILE A 296 1.56 -6.43 -6.16
N PHE A 297 2.45 -5.83 -6.94
CA PHE A 297 2.11 -4.82 -7.94
C PHE A 297 2.27 -5.42 -9.32
N GLN A 298 1.25 -5.37 -10.15
CA GLN A 298 1.42 -5.73 -11.55
C GLN A 298 2.19 -4.61 -12.26
N TYR A 299 3.11 -4.99 -13.13
CA TYR A 299 3.90 -4.04 -13.90
C TYR A 299 2.99 -3.07 -14.67
N THR A 300 3.33 -1.80 -14.61
CA THR A 300 2.67 -0.74 -15.37
C THR A 300 3.74 -0.06 -16.23
N PRO A 301 3.54 0.09 -17.56
CA PRO A 301 4.54 0.60 -18.48
C PRO A 301 4.65 2.12 -18.40
N ILE A 302 5.27 2.62 -17.32
CA ILE A 302 5.54 4.02 -17.03
C ILE A 302 6.99 4.18 -16.56
N GLY A 303 7.48 5.41 -16.48
CA GLY A 303 8.84 5.72 -16.04
C GLY A 303 9.91 5.15 -16.98
N ARG A 304 10.92 4.46 -16.40
CA ARG A 304 12.05 3.96 -17.18
C ARG A 304 11.67 2.80 -18.09
N GLY A 305 11.77 3.02 -19.39
CA GLY A 305 11.70 1.98 -20.42
C GLY A 305 10.30 1.66 -20.94
N CYS A 306 9.23 1.97 -20.24
CA CYS A 306 7.84 1.75 -20.72
C CYS A 306 7.62 0.44 -21.48
N HIS A 307 8.07 -0.69 -20.95
CA HIS A 307 8.08 -2.00 -21.62
C HIS A 307 6.68 -2.62 -21.67
N LEU A 308 5.95 -2.44 -22.74
CA LEU A 308 4.59 -3.01 -22.91
C LEU A 308 4.59 -4.55 -22.93
N ASP A 309 5.66 -5.16 -23.41
CA ASP A 309 5.88 -6.61 -23.45
C ASP A 309 6.09 -7.24 -22.05
N TRP A 310 6.32 -6.42 -21.02
CA TRP A 310 6.42 -6.89 -19.63
C TRP A 310 5.08 -7.05 -18.93
N LEU A 311 4.02 -6.50 -19.50
CA LEU A 311 2.67 -6.69 -18.95
C LEU A 311 2.33 -8.20 -18.92
N PRO A 312 1.86 -8.75 -17.80
CA PRO A 312 1.32 -10.11 -17.76
C PRO A 312 0.23 -10.30 -18.81
N THR A 313 0.16 -11.45 -19.44
CA THR A 313 -0.95 -11.75 -20.37
C THR A 313 -2.26 -11.85 -19.57
N ALA A 314 -3.40 -11.78 -20.26
CA ALA A 314 -4.70 -11.91 -19.61
C ALA A 314 -4.88 -13.31 -19.00
N GLU A 315 -4.35 -14.36 -19.63
CA GLU A 315 -4.35 -15.73 -19.11
C GLU A 315 -3.48 -15.84 -17.86
N GLN A 316 -2.29 -15.21 -17.88
CA GLN A 316 -1.43 -15.14 -16.68
C GLN A 316 -2.12 -14.39 -15.55
N ALA A 317 -2.84 -13.31 -15.82
CA ALA A 317 -3.58 -12.57 -14.80
C ALA A 317 -4.66 -13.43 -14.12
N ILE A 318 -5.39 -14.26 -14.89
CA ILE A 318 -6.37 -15.22 -14.35
C ILE A 318 -5.70 -16.33 -13.54
N ALA A 319 -4.62 -16.92 -14.08
CA ALA A 319 -3.87 -17.97 -13.37
C ALA A 319 -3.30 -17.42 -12.04
N PHE A 320 -2.79 -16.19 -12.08
CA PHE A 320 -2.26 -15.48 -10.91
C PHE A 320 -3.36 -15.21 -9.86
N TRP A 321 -4.54 -14.75 -10.29
CA TRP A 321 -5.70 -14.55 -9.43
C TRP A 321 -6.10 -15.87 -8.73
N ARG A 322 -6.23 -16.97 -9.46
CA ARG A 322 -6.57 -18.27 -8.88
C ARG A 322 -5.51 -18.74 -7.89
N ARG A 323 -4.24 -18.62 -8.25
CA ARG A 323 -3.14 -19.05 -7.41
C ARG A 323 -3.02 -18.20 -6.14
N SER A 324 -3.24 -16.89 -6.21
CA SER A 324 -3.21 -16.01 -5.04
C SER A 324 -4.26 -16.41 -4.00
N TRP A 325 -5.49 -16.69 -4.44
CA TRP A 325 -6.55 -17.16 -3.55
C TRP A 325 -6.27 -18.55 -2.98
N GLU A 326 -5.75 -19.46 -3.78
CA GLU A 326 -5.33 -20.79 -3.30
C GLU A 326 -4.26 -20.69 -2.19
N VAL A 327 -3.28 -19.81 -2.37
CA VAL A 327 -2.22 -19.57 -1.37
C VAL A 327 -2.81 -18.99 -0.08
N ILE A 328 -3.67 -17.99 -0.19
CA ILE A 328 -4.31 -17.35 0.96
C ILE A 328 -5.17 -18.38 1.73
N GLU A 329 -5.97 -19.18 1.02
CA GLU A 329 -6.86 -20.16 1.63
C GLU A 329 -6.12 -21.36 2.25
N LYS A 330 -5.15 -21.94 1.50
CA LYS A 330 -4.49 -23.19 1.92
C LYS A 330 -3.26 -22.97 2.77
N LYS A 331 -2.46 -21.93 2.49
CA LYS A 331 -1.23 -21.62 3.23
C LYS A 331 -1.43 -20.55 4.30
N HIS A 332 -2.56 -19.87 4.32
CA HIS A 332 -2.87 -18.76 5.22
C HIS A 332 -1.80 -17.67 5.23
N LEU A 333 -1.23 -17.37 4.06
CA LEU A 333 -0.26 -16.29 3.88
C LEU A 333 -0.96 -14.97 3.56
N PHE A 334 -0.47 -13.88 4.16
CA PHE A 334 -1.04 -12.56 3.95
C PHE A 334 -0.46 -11.92 2.70
N LEU A 335 -1.18 -12.06 1.58
CA LEU A 335 -0.85 -11.48 0.28
C LEU A 335 -1.81 -10.34 -0.04
N LEU A 336 -1.29 -9.27 -0.63
CA LEU A 336 -2.05 -8.13 -1.13
C LEU A 336 -1.69 -7.88 -2.60
N ASP A 337 -2.60 -8.27 -3.50
CA ASP A 337 -2.50 -7.97 -4.93
C ASP A 337 -3.40 -6.78 -5.26
N PHE A 338 -2.80 -5.65 -5.61
CA PHE A 338 -3.53 -4.41 -5.84
C PHE A 338 -4.47 -4.42 -7.04
N TRP A 339 -4.35 -5.41 -7.91
CA TRP A 339 -5.17 -5.50 -9.12
C TRP A 339 -6.24 -6.59 -9.02
N ASN A 340 -5.82 -7.79 -8.62
CA ASN A 340 -6.72 -8.95 -8.57
C ASN A 340 -7.61 -8.95 -7.31
N HIS A 341 -7.21 -8.23 -6.26
CA HIS A 341 -8.03 -8.05 -5.06
C HIS A 341 -8.96 -6.82 -5.13
N GLY A 342 -9.22 -6.29 -6.34
CA GLY A 342 -10.18 -5.21 -6.55
C GLY A 342 -11.55 -5.45 -5.91
N PRO A 343 -12.13 -6.67 -5.95
CA PRO A 343 -13.40 -6.97 -5.27
C PRO A 343 -13.39 -6.71 -3.77
N LEU A 344 -12.28 -6.93 -3.08
CA LEU A 344 -12.15 -6.71 -1.62
C LEU A 344 -12.38 -5.26 -1.21
N VAL A 345 -11.97 -4.35 -2.08
CA VAL A 345 -12.01 -2.90 -1.87
C VAL A 345 -13.00 -2.18 -2.78
N GLU A 346 -13.83 -2.95 -3.48
CA GLU A 346 -14.89 -2.42 -4.35
C GLU A 346 -14.34 -1.51 -5.47
N GLY A 347 -13.31 -1.99 -6.17
CA GLY A 347 -12.67 -1.31 -7.28
C GLY A 347 -11.41 -0.52 -6.94
N CYS A 348 -11.07 0.49 -7.74
CA CYS A 348 -9.87 1.30 -7.58
C CYS A 348 -9.93 2.20 -6.34
N ILE A 349 -8.82 2.31 -5.57
CA ILE A 349 -8.72 3.12 -4.35
C ILE A 349 -7.96 4.45 -4.54
N ALA A 350 -7.63 4.82 -5.77
CA ALA A 350 -6.88 6.02 -6.11
C ALA A 350 -7.72 7.32 -6.02
N ALA A 351 -7.10 8.45 -6.33
CA ALA A 351 -7.70 9.78 -6.44
C ALA A 351 -8.40 10.28 -5.16
N GLY A 352 -7.98 9.79 -4.01
CA GLY A 352 -8.53 10.21 -2.72
C GLY A 352 -10.01 9.88 -2.53
N ARG A 353 -10.51 8.80 -3.15
CA ARG A 353 -11.90 8.34 -2.91
C ARG A 353 -12.13 8.02 -1.44
N ASP A 354 -13.38 7.75 -1.06
CA ASP A 354 -13.77 7.30 0.28
C ASP A 354 -12.81 6.22 0.80
N ARG A 355 -12.02 6.54 1.81
CA ARG A 355 -10.99 5.67 2.41
C ARG A 355 -9.87 5.23 1.47
N GLY A 356 -9.72 5.87 0.32
CA GLY A 356 -8.61 5.64 -0.61
C GLY A 356 -7.39 6.47 -0.29
N TYR A 357 -6.61 6.82 -1.32
CA TYR A 357 -5.37 7.57 -1.17
C TYR A 357 -5.09 8.53 -2.30
N LEU A 358 -4.14 9.44 -2.07
CA LEU A 358 -3.45 10.28 -3.06
C LEU A 358 -1.96 9.96 -3.03
N TYR A 359 -1.29 10.23 -4.14
CA TYR A 359 0.16 10.10 -4.27
C TYR A 359 0.82 11.45 -4.44
N ILE A 360 1.91 11.69 -3.69
CA ILE A 360 2.71 12.91 -3.69
C ILE A 360 4.16 12.55 -4.00
N ASP A 361 4.74 13.17 -5.02
CA ASP A 361 6.13 12.95 -5.39
C ASP A 361 7.09 13.99 -4.78
N TRP A 362 8.37 13.81 -5.05
CA TRP A 362 9.50 14.65 -4.61
C TRP A 362 9.49 16.08 -5.16
N ASN A 363 8.75 16.35 -6.23
CA ASN A 363 8.55 17.70 -6.78
C ASN A 363 7.32 18.39 -6.18
N GLY A 364 6.60 17.73 -5.29
CA GLY A 364 5.32 18.19 -4.74
C GLY A 364 4.16 18.04 -5.71
N GLN A 365 4.32 17.27 -6.78
CA GLN A 365 3.23 16.95 -7.69
C GLN A 365 2.27 15.96 -7.03
N VAL A 366 0.97 16.20 -7.13
CA VAL A 366 -0.04 15.34 -6.56
C VAL A 366 -0.81 14.63 -7.67
N MET A 367 -0.71 13.31 -7.66
CA MET A 367 -1.26 12.40 -8.66
C MET A 367 -2.33 11.51 -8.06
N PRO A 368 -3.25 10.95 -8.87
CA PRO A 368 -4.30 10.06 -8.36
C PRO A 368 -3.71 8.78 -7.77
N CYS A 369 -2.62 8.30 -8.32
CA CYS A 369 -2.00 7.00 -8.00
C CYS A 369 -0.51 7.02 -8.36
N VAL A 370 0.28 6.18 -7.73
CA VAL A 370 1.71 5.95 -8.06
C VAL A 370 1.89 5.55 -9.53
N PHE A 371 0.91 4.87 -10.11
CA PHE A 371 0.96 4.34 -11.48
C PHE A 371 0.22 5.19 -12.53
N ALA A 372 -0.29 6.37 -12.16
CA ALA A 372 -0.94 7.30 -13.07
C ALA A 372 -0.19 8.65 -13.03
N PRO A 373 0.89 8.81 -13.83
CA PRO A 373 1.85 9.89 -13.68
C PRO A 373 1.34 11.22 -14.29
N TYR A 374 0.16 11.67 -13.86
CA TYR A 374 -0.50 12.90 -14.30
C TYR A 374 -0.96 13.70 -13.08
N ALA A 375 -0.27 14.80 -12.79
CA ALA A 375 -0.49 15.62 -11.62
C ALA A 375 -1.68 16.56 -11.79
N ALA A 376 -2.66 16.48 -10.91
CA ALA A 376 -3.80 17.39 -10.86
C ALA A 376 -3.47 18.71 -10.14
N ALA A 377 -2.45 18.72 -9.29
CA ALA A 377 -2.03 19.87 -8.50
C ALA A 377 -0.55 19.76 -8.11
N ASN A 378 0.02 20.88 -7.68
CA ASN A 378 1.36 20.93 -7.07
C ASN A 378 1.25 21.56 -5.68
N LEU A 379 1.79 20.87 -4.67
CA LEU A 379 1.77 21.31 -3.26
C LEU A 379 2.33 22.70 -3.06
N ARG A 380 3.49 23.01 -3.69
CA ARG A 380 4.16 24.29 -3.51
C ARG A 380 3.30 25.45 -4.01
N GLN A 381 2.59 25.23 -5.14
CA GLN A 381 1.70 26.25 -5.71
C GLN A 381 0.47 26.45 -4.81
N ILE A 382 -0.17 25.37 -4.36
CA ILE A 382 -1.35 25.41 -3.48
C ILE A 382 -0.97 26.08 -2.15
N TYR A 383 0.15 25.70 -1.56
CA TYR A 383 0.59 26.28 -0.29
C TYR A 383 0.99 27.74 -0.38
N ALA A 384 1.60 28.16 -1.51
CA ALA A 384 1.92 29.58 -1.77
C ALA A 384 0.66 30.46 -1.89
N GLN A 385 -0.47 29.88 -2.29
CA GLN A 385 -1.77 30.53 -2.38
C GLN A 385 -2.59 30.45 -1.07
N GLY A 386 -2.01 29.89 0.00
CA GLY A 386 -2.71 29.70 1.27
C GLY A 386 -3.69 28.52 1.30
N GLY A 387 -3.68 27.68 0.26
CA GLY A 387 -4.50 26.48 0.17
C GLY A 387 -4.01 25.32 1.05
N THR A 388 -4.74 24.23 1.01
CA THR A 388 -4.57 23.02 1.83
C THR A 388 -4.70 21.75 1.01
N LEU A 389 -4.54 20.59 1.65
CA LEU A 389 -4.80 19.28 1.03
C LEU A 389 -6.26 19.11 0.59
N ASN A 390 -7.23 19.81 1.19
CA ASN A 390 -8.62 19.76 0.75
C ASN A 390 -8.79 20.40 -0.64
N ASP A 391 -8.08 21.51 -0.92
CA ASP A 391 -8.10 22.16 -2.24
C ASP A 391 -7.51 21.25 -3.31
N ILE A 392 -6.47 20.50 -2.97
CA ILE A 392 -5.87 19.48 -3.85
C ILE A 392 -6.85 18.33 -4.09
N TRP A 393 -7.47 17.82 -3.03
CA TRP A 393 -8.46 16.75 -3.13
C TRP A 393 -9.64 17.15 -4.02
N ALA A 394 -10.06 18.40 -3.99
CA ALA A 394 -11.16 18.96 -4.77
C ALA A 394 -10.84 19.13 -6.27
N ALA A 395 -9.59 18.91 -6.71
CA ALA A 395 -9.19 19.10 -8.11
C ALA A 395 -10.13 18.37 -9.11
N PRO A 396 -10.56 19.01 -10.20
CA PRO A 396 -11.54 18.46 -11.13
C PRO A 396 -11.15 17.10 -11.74
N PHE A 397 -9.86 16.88 -12.00
CA PHE A 397 -9.36 15.59 -12.49
C PHE A 397 -9.58 14.47 -11.48
N PHE A 398 -9.31 14.70 -10.21
CA PHE A 398 -9.58 13.72 -9.15
C PHE A 398 -11.08 13.50 -8.96
N ALA A 399 -11.87 14.56 -9.03
CA ALA A 399 -13.33 14.48 -8.93
C ALA A 399 -13.93 13.59 -10.04
N ALA A 400 -13.44 13.71 -11.28
CA ALA A 400 -13.87 12.88 -12.40
C ALA A 400 -13.54 11.39 -12.18
N ILE A 401 -12.31 11.09 -11.71
CA ILE A 401 -11.91 9.72 -11.39
C ILE A 401 -12.80 9.16 -10.26
N ARG A 402 -13.05 9.93 -9.18
CA ARG A 402 -13.93 9.50 -8.08
C ARG A 402 -15.39 9.29 -8.51
N ALA A 403 -15.90 10.11 -9.42
CA ALA A 403 -17.24 9.92 -9.98
C ALA A 403 -17.34 8.58 -10.72
N TRP A 404 -16.37 8.29 -11.58
CA TRP A 404 -16.28 7.00 -12.27
C TRP A 404 -16.13 5.83 -11.29
N GLN A 405 -15.26 5.93 -10.29
CA GLN A 405 -15.09 4.90 -9.26
C GLN A 405 -16.39 4.62 -8.49
N ARG A 406 -17.20 5.65 -8.25
CA ARG A 406 -18.51 5.52 -7.59
C ARG A 406 -19.52 4.78 -8.47
N GLU A 407 -19.49 5.05 -9.77
CA GLU A 407 -20.36 4.37 -10.74
C GLU A 407 -19.95 2.93 -11.01
N HIS A 408 -18.65 2.63 -11.04
CA HIS A 408 -18.10 1.31 -11.38
C HIS A 408 -17.71 0.47 -10.16
N GLY A 409 -17.66 1.03 -8.97
CA GLY A 409 -17.14 0.37 -7.77
C GLY A 409 -17.98 0.65 -6.53
N TYR A 410 -17.35 1.29 -5.57
CA TYR A 410 -17.80 1.40 -4.18
C TYR A 410 -19.15 2.10 -3.94
N GLY A 411 -19.72 2.76 -4.94
CA GLY A 411 -21.08 3.31 -4.87
C GLY A 411 -22.19 2.32 -5.23
N LYS A 412 -21.85 1.15 -5.73
CA LYS A 412 -22.83 0.12 -6.15
C LYS A 412 -23.25 -0.76 -4.98
N ARG A 413 -24.55 -0.96 -4.84
CA ARG A 413 -25.11 -1.91 -3.87
C ARG A 413 -25.26 -3.31 -4.42
N GLU A 414 -25.38 -3.43 -5.74
CA GLU A 414 -25.55 -4.69 -6.46
C GLU A 414 -24.41 -4.86 -7.45
N LEU A 415 -23.88 -6.07 -7.53
CA LEU A 415 -22.91 -6.43 -8.54
C LEU A 415 -23.65 -6.73 -9.85
N THR A 416 -23.13 -6.17 -10.94
CA THR A 416 -23.65 -6.35 -12.28
C THR A 416 -22.57 -6.81 -13.23
N THR A 417 -22.94 -7.26 -14.40
CA THR A 417 -22.00 -7.63 -15.48
C THR A 417 -21.17 -6.43 -15.97
N GLU A 418 -21.64 -5.20 -15.73
CA GLU A 418 -20.97 -3.99 -16.21
C GLU A 418 -19.82 -3.53 -15.31
N ASN A 419 -19.90 -3.80 -14.01
CA ASN A 419 -18.93 -3.33 -13.02
C ASN A 419 -17.93 -4.41 -12.58
N ASN A 420 -17.17 -4.92 -13.52
CA ASN A 420 -16.15 -5.95 -13.27
C ASN A 420 -14.97 -5.42 -12.42
N TRP A 421 -14.97 -5.74 -11.13
CA TRP A 421 -13.93 -5.29 -10.19
C TRP A 421 -12.63 -6.09 -10.25
N LEU A 422 -12.55 -7.12 -11.08
CA LEU A 422 -11.27 -7.72 -11.49
C LEU A 422 -10.50 -6.81 -12.46
N ARG A 423 -11.13 -5.74 -12.92
CA ARG A 423 -10.55 -4.67 -13.74
C ARG A 423 -10.73 -3.32 -13.03
N PRO A 424 -10.05 -3.11 -11.88
CA PRO A 424 -10.33 -1.93 -11.06
C PRO A 424 -9.67 -0.65 -11.57
N CYS A 425 -8.66 -0.73 -12.43
CA CYS A 425 -7.76 0.38 -12.71
C CYS A 425 -8.17 1.18 -13.95
N PRO A 426 -8.51 2.47 -13.81
CA PRO A 426 -8.83 3.29 -14.97
C PRO A 426 -7.62 3.48 -15.91
N PHE A 427 -6.40 3.56 -15.39
CA PHE A 427 -5.20 3.75 -16.18
C PHE A 427 -4.83 2.49 -17.00
N ARG A 428 -4.88 1.31 -16.41
CA ARG A 428 -4.50 0.06 -17.08
C ARG A 428 -5.66 -0.55 -17.87
N ASP A 429 -6.85 -0.60 -17.28
CA ASP A 429 -7.96 -1.41 -17.78
C ASP A 429 -8.95 -0.63 -18.65
N TYR A 430 -8.94 0.72 -18.54
CA TYR A 430 -9.83 1.64 -19.24
C TYR A 430 -9.05 2.83 -19.80
N TYR A 431 -7.92 2.57 -20.47
CA TYR A 431 -6.98 3.60 -20.87
C TYR A 431 -7.58 4.67 -21.81
N ALA A 432 -8.49 4.31 -22.71
CA ALA A 432 -9.19 5.27 -23.55
C ALA A 432 -9.94 6.31 -22.70
N GLN A 433 -10.72 5.87 -21.73
CA GLN A 433 -11.45 6.76 -20.81
C GLN A 433 -10.48 7.61 -19.96
N PHE A 434 -9.39 7.03 -19.50
CA PHE A 434 -8.39 7.78 -18.75
C PHE A 434 -7.77 8.90 -19.60
N ARG A 435 -7.46 8.64 -20.88
CA ARG A 435 -6.93 9.63 -21.83
C ARG A 435 -7.91 10.75 -22.12
N GLU A 436 -9.22 10.46 -22.20
CA GLU A 436 -10.26 11.49 -22.30
C GLU A 436 -10.26 12.43 -21.10
N TRP A 437 -10.10 11.91 -19.89
CA TRP A 437 -9.99 12.78 -18.70
C TRP A 437 -8.72 13.62 -18.71
N VAL A 438 -7.58 13.05 -19.12
CA VAL A 438 -6.34 13.82 -19.26
C VAL A 438 -6.52 14.96 -20.26
N ALA A 439 -7.12 14.69 -21.41
CA ALA A 439 -7.39 15.72 -22.43
C ALA A 439 -8.36 16.79 -21.92
N ARG A 440 -9.39 16.39 -21.17
CA ARG A 440 -10.44 17.30 -20.68
C ARG A 440 -10.02 18.17 -19.51
N TYR A 441 -9.25 17.63 -18.58
CA TYR A 441 -8.93 18.31 -17.31
C TYR A 441 -7.49 18.84 -17.25
N GLY A 442 -6.64 18.49 -18.22
CA GLY A 442 -5.29 19.02 -18.39
C GLY A 442 -4.32 18.80 -17.22
N PRO A 443 -4.32 17.62 -16.53
CA PRO A 443 -3.31 17.35 -15.51
C PRO A 443 -1.91 17.38 -16.16
N GLN A 444 -0.90 17.79 -15.38
CA GLN A 444 0.45 17.90 -15.91
C GLN A 444 1.13 16.51 -15.89
N PRO A 445 1.78 16.08 -17.00
CA PRO A 445 2.63 14.89 -16.98
C PRO A 445 3.72 15.04 -15.91
N ALA A 446 3.92 14.02 -15.12
CA ALA A 446 4.89 14.05 -14.02
C ALA A 446 6.34 13.97 -14.50
N ASP A 447 6.56 13.38 -15.66
CA ASP A 447 7.88 13.18 -16.28
C ASP A 447 7.80 13.18 -17.82
N GLY A 448 8.98 13.05 -18.45
CA GLY A 448 9.08 13.00 -19.91
C GLY A 448 8.44 11.76 -20.53
N ALA A 449 8.44 10.62 -19.85
CA ALA A 449 7.80 9.39 -20.33
C ALA A 449 6.27 9.55 -20.36
N ALA A 450 5.70 10.14 -19.30
CA ALA A 450 4.28 10.46 -19.24
C ALA A 450 3.86 11.48 -20.33
N ALA A 451 4.70 12.48 -20.59
CA ALA A 451 4.48 13.44 -21.68
C ALA A 451 4.53 12.78 -23.06
N ALA A 452 5.52 11.93 -23.31
CA ALA A 452 5.67 11.19 -24.56
C ALA A 452 4.49 10.23 -24.81
N ALA A 453 4.01 9.54 -23.76
CA ALA A 453 2.85 8.64 -23.85
C ALA A 453 1.56 9.35 -24.30
N LEU A 454 1.45 10.68 -24.16
CA LEU A 454 0.29 11.45 -24.64
C LEU A 454 0.27 11.62 -26.17
N THR A 455 1.40 11.49 -26.84
CA THR A 455 1.53 11.66 -28.30
C THR A 455 1.88 10.36 -29.03
N ASP A 456 2.14 9.28 -28.29
CA ASP A 456 2.47 7.98 -28.84
C ASP A 456 1.20 7.16 -29.12
N GLU A 457 0.79 7.15 -30.39
CA GLU A 457 -0.37 6.40 -30.87
C GLU A 457 -0.19 4.89 -30.73
N ASN A 458 1.03 4.38 -30.84
CA ASN A 458 1.31 2.95 -30.67
C ASN A 458 1.13 2.54 -29.20
N TYR A 459 1.67 3.32 -28.27
CA TYR A 459 1.43 3.12 -26.84
C TYR A 459 -0.07 3.16 -26.51
N TYR A 460 -0.79 4.15 -27.05
CA TYR A 460 -2.24 4.25 -26.85
C TYR A 460 -2.97 3.00 -27.34
N ALA A 461 -2.72 2.58 -28.58
CA ALA A 461 -3.36 1.43 -29.18
C ALA A 461 -3.09 0.13 -28.40
N GLN A 462 -1.84 -0.08 -27.95
CA GLN A 462 -1.48 -1.26 -27.18
C GLN A 462 -2.10 -1.28 -25.79
N MET A 463 -2.16 -0.14 -25.07
CA MET A 463 -2.82 -0.05 -23.77
C MET A 463 -4.34 -0.29 -23.87
N VAL A 464 -4.99 0.23 -24.91
CA VAL A 464 -6.42 -0.03 -25.15
C VAL A 464 -6.65 -1.51 -25.48
N ALA A 465 -5.82 -2.09 -26.34
CA ALA A 465 -5.91 -3.52 -26.67
C ALA A 465 -5.69 -4.41 -25.47
N TYR A 466 -4.72 -4.07 -24.60
CA TYR A 466 -4.50 -4.79 -23.34
C TYR A 466 -5.72 -4.75 -22.43
N GLY A 467 -6.34 -3.58 -22.24
CA GLY A 467 -7.57 -3.46 -21.45
C GLY A 467 -8.74 -4.28 -22.02
N GLN A 468 -8.85 -4.38 -23.35
CA GLN A 468 -9.85 -5.22 -24.01
C GLN A 468 -9.59 -6.72 -23.81
N GLN A 469 -8.33 -7.16 -23.89
CA GLN A 469 -7.93 -8.55 -23.60
C GLN A 469 -8.22 -8.90 -22.14
N GLN A 470 -7.88 -8.03 -21.20
CA GLN A 470 -8.22 -8.20 -19.78
C GLN A 470 -9.73 -8.34 -19.59
N ARG A 471 -10.54 -7.54 -20.29
CA ARG A 471 -12.00 -7.67 -20.26
C ARG A 471 -12.47 -9.03 -20.75
N ALA A 472 -12.00 -9.45 -21.90
CA ALA A 472 -12.40 -10.72 -22.51
C ALA A 472 -12.15 -11.93 -21.59
N CYS A 473 -11.02 -11.93 -20.89
CA CYS A 473 -10.64 -13.03 -19.98
C CYS A 473 -11.31 -12.93 -18.60
N THR A 474 -11.41 -11.72 -18.03
CA THR A 474 -11.96 -11.57 -16.67
C THR A 474 -13.47 -11.51 -16.60
N GLN A 475 -14.15 -11.15 -17.68
CA GLN A 475 -15.61 -11.01 -17.68
C GLN A 475 -16.35 -12.33 -17.37
N PRO A 476 -16.01 -13.47 -18.02
CA PRO A 476 -16.64 -14.74 -17.67
C PRO A 476 -16.41 -15.14 -16.20
N LEU A 477 -15.21 -14.91 -15.69
CA LEU A 477 -14.87 -15.17 -14.29
C LEU A 477 -15.66 -14.28 -13.33
N TRP A 478 -15.79 -12.99 -13.67
CA TRP A 478 -16.57 -12.03 -12.88
C TRP A 478 -18.05 -12.44 -12.79
N GLU A 479 -18.63 -12.80 -13.92
CA GLU A 479 -20.05 -13.22 -14.00
C GLU A 479 -20.29 -14.50 -13.21
N GLN A 480 -19.41 -15.50 -13.36
CA GLN A 480 -19.54 -16.80 -12.70
C GLN A 480 -19.34 -16.73 -11.19
N GLU A 481 -18.30 -16.05 -10.73
CA GLU A 481 -17.89 -16.08 -9.32
C GLU A 481 -18.60 -15.01 -8.46
N TYR A 482 -18.97 -13.86 -9.06
CA TYR A 482 -19.45 -12.72 -8.29
C TYR A 482 -20.89 -12.31 -8.61
N VAL A 483 -21.31 -12.34 -9.88
CA VAL A 483 -22.64 -11.88 -10.25
C VAL A 483 -23.68 -13.01 -10.13
N HIS A 484 -23.33 -14.20 -10.59
CA HIS A 484 -24.19 -15.39 -10.60
C HIS A 484 -23.52 -16.58 -9.87
N PRO A 485 -23.09 -16.42 -8.60
CA PRO A 485 -22.47 -17.53 -7.89
C PRO A 485 -23.47 -18.70 -7.77
N LEU A 486 -23.01 -19.90 -8.09
CA LEU A 486 -23.77 -21.16 -8.00
C LEU A 486 -24.24 -21.49 -6.57
#